data_c43743dfb930f22d1dee5dcb09d2ba63
#
_entry.id   c43743dfb930f22d1dee5dcb09d2ba63
#
_cell.length_a   1.000
_cell.length_b   1.000
_cell.length_c   1.000
_cell.angle_alpha   90.00
_cell.angle_beta   90.00
_cell.angle_gamma   90.00
#
_symmetry.space_group_name_H-M   'P 1'
#
loop_
_entity.id
_entity.type
_entity.pdbx_description
1 polymer ?
#
loop_
_entity_poly.entity_id
_entity_poly.type
_entity_poly.pdbx_seq_one_letter_code
_entity_poly.pdbx_strand_id
1 'polypeptide(L)' 'MIVRSQNHHESIPVSRILRTKVEQKDHGNWLVTATVEPDRAIVLARYPNENEALTADTLMWLCEEDFYYFPVSVEKR' A
#
# COMPACT_ATOMS: atom_id res chain seq x y z
N MET A 1 -0.03 8.95 -11.91
CA MET A 1 -0.13 9.07 -10.45
C MET A 1 1.11 8.50 -9.79
N ILE A 2 1.60 9.18 -8.79
CA ILE A 2 2.72 8.70 -7.98
C ILE A 2 2.16 8.18 -6.67
N VAL A 3 2.56 6.97 -6.29
CA VAL A 3 2.15 6.35 -5.05
C VAL A 3 3.30 6.44 -4.06
N ARG A 4 3.03 6.99 -2.88
CA ARG A 4 4.04 7.09 -1.84
C ARG A 4 3.71 6.11 -0.72
N SER A 5 4.72 5.36 -0.28
CA SER A 5 4.52 4.39 0.78
C SER A 5 4.18 5.10 2.09
N GLN A 6 3.59 4.33 3.02
CA GLN A 6 3.14 4.86 4.29
C GLN A 6 4.29 5.45 5.10
N ASN A 7 5.48 4.88 5.00
CA ASN A 7 6.64 5.39 5.73
C ASN A 7 7.41 6.46 4.96
N HIS A 8 6.92 6.82 3.78
CA HIS A 8 7.48 7.88 2.94
C HIS A 8 8.85 7.58 2.35
N HIS A 9 9.30 6.33 2.43
CA HIS A 9 10.62 5.98 1.90
C HIS A 9 10.59 5.59 0.43
N GLU A 10 9.41 5.25 -0.10
CA GLU A 10 9.30 4.83 -1.51
C GLU A 10 8.28 5.70 -2.21
N SER A 11 8.59 6.06 -3.44
CA SER A 11 7.65 6.76 -4.32
C SER A 11 7.73 6.06 -5.66
N ILE A 12 6.58 5.58 -6.16
CA ILE A 12 6.55 4.74 -7.34
C ILE A 12 5.45 5.23 -8.27
N PRO A 13 5.76 5.43 -9.56
CA PRO A 13 4.66 5.69 -10.51
C PRO A 13 3.73 4.49 -10.52
N VAL A 14 2.43 4.75 -10.49
CA VAL A 14 1.47 3.64 -10.46
C VAL A 14 1.61 2.76 -11.71
N SER A 15 2.08 3.33 -12.80
CA SER A 15 2.27 2.56 -14.04
C SER A 15 3.36 1.50 -13.89
N ARG A 16 4.22 1.62 -12.88
CA ARG A 16 5.26 0.63 -12.62
C ARG A 16 4.77 -0.51 -11.75
N ILE A 17 3.57 -0.41 -11.19
CA ILE A 17 3.04 -1.42 -10.30
C ILE A 17 2.31 -2.47 -11.13
N LEU A 18 2.80 -3.70 -11.10
CA LEU A 18 2.19 -4.79 -11.84
C LEU A 18 0.92 -5.28 -11.14
N ARG A 19 0.96 -5.32 -9.82
CA ARG A 19 -0.20 -5.70 -9.02
C ARG A 19 0.05 -5.35 -7.57
N THR A 20 -1.02 -5.30 -6.79
CA THR A 20 -0.89 -5.16 -5.34
C THR A 20 -1.51 -6.38 -4.68
N LYS A 21 -1.11 -6.61 -3.44
CA LYS A 21 -1.62 -7.74 -2.67
C LYS A 21 -1.76 -7.29 -1.22
N VAL A 22 -2.84 -7.71 -0.58
CA VAL A 22 -3.07 -7.48 0.84
C VAL A 22 -2.93 -8.83 1.53
N GLU A 23 -1.97 -8.94 2.44
CA GLU A 23 -1.72 -10.22 3.10
C GLU A 23 -1.34 -9.99 4.55
N GLN A 24 -1.64 -10.98 5.39
CA GLN A 24 -1.31 -10.90 6.79
C GLN A 24 0.08 -11.46 7.04
N LYS A 25 0.89 -10.72 7.79
CA LYS A 25 2.22 -11.15 8.17
C LYS A 25 2.59 -10.54 9.52
N ASP A 26 3.70 -11.02 10.07
CA ASP A 26 4.35 -10.38 11.21
C ASP A 26 3.39 -10.02 12.33
N HIS A 27 3.07 -11.00 13.16
CA HIS A 27 2.29 -10.72 14.38
C HIS A 27 0.90 -10.18 14.07
N GLY A 28 0.35 -10.58 12.94
CA GLY A 28 -1.02 -10.22 12.63
C GLY A 28 -1.20 -8.93 11.86
N ASN A 29 -0.13 -8.21 11.58
CA ASN A 29 -0.25 -7.01 10.76
C ASN A 29 -0.59 -7.38 9.33
N TRP A 30 -1.37 -6.51 8.69
CA TRP A 30 -1.75 -6.69 7.29
C TRP A 30 -0.96 -5.72 6.42
N LEU A 31 -0.33 -6.24 5.38
CA LEU A 31 0.53 -5.47 4.51
C LEU A 31 -0.11 -5.25 3.17
N VAL A 32 0.05 -4.03 2.64
CA VAL A 32 -0.25 -3.74 1.25
C VAL A 32 1.08 -3.77 0.51
N THR A 33 1.22 -4.70 -0.40
CA THR A 33 2.48 -4.94 -1.11
C THR A 33 2.28 -4.75 -2.60
N ALA A 34 3.21 -4.04 -3.23
CA ALA A 34 3.19 -3.82 -4.67
C ALA A 34 4.29 -4.63 -5.33
N THR A 35 3.95 -5.34 -6.40
CA THR A 35 4.93 -6.05 -7.21
C THR A 35 5.31 -5.12 -8.36
N VAL A 36 6.59 -4.77 -8.44
CA VAL A 36 7.08 -3.85 -9.48
C VAL A 36 7.89 -4.57 -10.54
N GLU A 37 8.37 -5.77 -10.22
CA GLU A 37 9.05 -6.65 -11.17
C GLU A 37 8.66 -8.06 -10.80
N PRO A 38 8.80 -9.02 -11.71
CA PRO A 38 8.32 -10.37 -11.42
C PRO A 38 8.80 -10.95 -10.10
N ASP A 39 10.01 -10.62 -9.68
CA ASP A 39 10.58 -11.14 -8.45
C ASP A 39 10.86 -10.07 -7.42
N ARG A 40 10.27 -8.88 -7.55
CA ARG A 40 10.53 -7.80 -6.62
C ARG A 40 9.21 -7.19 -6.14
N ALA A 41 9.03 -7.15 -4.83
CA ALA A 41 7.85 -6.57 -4.22
C ALA A 41 8.28 -5.56 -3.17
N ILE A 42 7.46 -4.54 -3.00
CA ILE A 42 7.72 -3.44 -2.07
C ILE A 42 6.52 -3.33 -1.14
N VAL A 43 6.77 -3.25 0.17
CA VAL A 43 5.72 -3.03 1.13
C VAL A 43 5.34 -1.56 1.10
N LEU A 44 4.09 -1.27 0.78
CA LEU A 44 3.61 0.11 0.70
C LEU A 44 3.02 0.59 2.01
N ALA A 45 2.38 -0.30 2.77
CA ALA A 45 1.70 0.11 3.99
C ALA A 45 1.49 -1.07 4.91
N ARG A 46 1.24 -0.77 6.19
CA ARG A 46 1.02 -1.78 7.22
C ARG A 46 -0.12 -1.32 8.10
N TYR A 47 -1.07 -2.22 8.34
CA TYR A 47 -2.27 -1.91 9.10
C TYR A 47 -2.55 -3.01 10.12
N PRO A 48 -3.27 -2.69 11.21
CA PRO A 48 -3.56 -3.70 12.23
C PRO A 48 -4.67 -4.65 11.85
N ASN A 49 -5.48 -4.33 10.84
CA ASN A 49 -6.56 -5.22 10.44
C ASN A 49 -6.73 -5.19 8.93
N GLU A 50 -7.39 -6.24 8.43
CA GLU A 50 -7.56 -6.42 7.00
C GLU A 50 -8.39 -5.31 6.37
N ASN A 51 -9.41 -4.85 7.10
CA ASN A 51 -10.32 -3.87 6.55
C ASN A 51 -9.63 -2.57 6.17
N GLU A 52 -8.74 -2.09 7.04
CA GLU A 52 -7.99 -0.89 6.75
C GLU A 52 -7.06 -1.09 5.56
N ALA A 53 -6.42 -2.26 5.49
CA ALA A 53 -5.50 -2.55 4.39
C ALA A 53 -6.24 -2.62 3.06
N LEU A 54 -7.37 -3.31 3.02
CA LEU A 54 -8.15 -3.42 1.80
C LEU A 54 -8.69 -2.07 1.36
N THR A 55 -9.13 -1.26 2.32
CA THR A 55 -9.65 0.06 2.01
C THR A 55 -8.56 0.94 1.39
N ALA A 56 -7.38 0.93 2.00
CA ALA A 56 -6.28 1.74 1.49
C ALA A 56 -5.87 1.31 0.09
N ASP A 57 -5.81 -0.01 -0.15
CA ASP A 57 -5.47 -0.53 -1.46
C ASP A 57 -6.51 -0.13 -2.50
N THR A 58 -7.78 -0.25 -2.15
CA THR A 58 -8.85 0.11 -3.06
C THR A 58 -8.81 1.60 -3.40
N LEU A 59 -8.60 2.44 -2.38
CA LEU A 59 -8.54 3.87 -2.61
C LEU A 59 -7.38 4.25 -3.52
N MET A 60 -6.26 3.54 -3.41
CA MET A 60 -5.14 3.80 -4.30
C MET A 60 -5.54 3.58 -5.75
N TRP A 61 -6.20 2.44 -6.03
CA TRP A 61 -6.58 2.12 -7.41
C TRP A 61 -7.68 3.01 -7.95
N LEU A 62 -8.50 3.60 -7.07
CA LEU A 62 -9.58 4.50 -7.48
C LEU A 62 -9.15 5.96 -7.52
N CYS A 63 -7.97 6.27 -7.03
CA CYS A 63 -7.49 7.64 -6.95
C CYS A 63 -7.25 8.22 -8.35
N GLU A 64 -7.76 9.43 -8.57
CA GLU A 64 -7.55 10.12 -9.85
C GLU A 64 -6.66 11.33 -9.70
N GLU A 65 -6.06 11.52 -8.53
CA GLU A 65 -5.15 12.62 -8.30
C GLU A 65 -3.76 12.28 -8.82
N ASP A 66 -2.89 13.29 -8.82
CA ASP A 66 -1.51 13.08 -9.25
C ASP A 66 -0.70 12.28 -8.24
N PHE A 67 -1.11 12.30 -6.98
CA PHE A 67 -0.41 11.62 -5.91
C PHE A 67 -1.37 10.86 -5.03
N TYR A 68 -0.90 9.75 -4.48
CA TYR A 68 -1.63 9.02 -3.46
C TYR A 68 -0.68 8.70 -2.32
N TYR A 69 -1.07 9.05 -1.11
CA TYR A 69 -0.30 8.76 0.10
C TYR A 69 -1.08 7.76 0.92
N PHE A 70 -0.46 6.63 1.26
CA PHE A 70 -1.12 5.66 2.11
C PHE A 70 -1.33 6.25 3.50
N PRO A 71 -2.56 6.26 3.99
CA PRO A 71 -2.83 6.85 5.31
C PRO A 71 -2.30 5.98 6.44
N VAL A 72 -2.03 6.61 7.57
CA VAL A 72 -1.70 5.85 8.78
C VAL A 72 -2.97 5.23 9.33
N SER A 73 -2.78 4.19 10.16
CA SER A 73 -3.91 3.50 10.76
C SER A 73 -4.69 4.41 11.69
N VAL A 74 -6.02 4.33 11.60
CA VAL A 74 -6.87 5.11 12.50
C VAL A 74 -6.95 4.49 13.88
N GLU A 75 -6.51 3.24 14.03
CA GLU A 75 -6.52 2.58 15.32
C GLU A 75 -5.26 2.85 16.11
N LYS A 76 -4.33 3.53 15.49
CA LYS A 76 -3.07 3.79 16.13
C LYS A 76 -3.22 4.82 17.24
N ARG A 77 -2.50 4.61 18.27
CA ARG A 77 -2.58 5.54 19.36
C ARG A 77 -1.27 5.84 19.97
#